data_5199b8ddf1e0f2fe193e266271d8dc02
#
_entry.id   5199b8ddf1e0f2fe193e266271d8dc02
#
_cell.length_a   1.000
_cell.length_b   1.000
_cell.length_c   1.000
_cell.angle_alpha   90.00
_cell.angle_beta   90.00
_cell.angle_gamma   90.00
#
_symmetry.space_group_name_H-M   'P 1'
#
loop_
_entity.id
_entity.type
_entity.pdbx_description
1 polymer ?
#
loop_
_entity_poly.entity_id
_entity_poly.type
_entity_poly.pdbx_seq_one_letter_code
_entity_poly.pdbx_strand_id
1 'polypeptide(L)'
;DPYNSLAKDRDMLKGISTHEYDYEATTDMRLFCKQYRVTIWLCTHANTEAIRQVYRDGLYQGYPKTPESSSIEGGGKFVNRCDFFAVCHRFIQHPTEFMNSQLHIKKVKSISSGGRCTPLDDPIMLKAITNNVGYSINNESLVKKLKAINAPF
;
A
#
# COMPACT_ATOMS: atom_id res chain seq x y z
N ASP A 1 2.86 -12.15 2.36
CA ASP A 1 3.60 -11.66 3.54
C ASP A 1 4.26 -10.33 3.23
N PRO A 2 4.36 -9.43 4.20
CA PRO A 2 5.02 -8.16 3.98
C PRO A 2 6.54 -8.33 3.79
N TYR A 3 7.14 -7.47 3.01
CA TYR A 3 8.58 -7.49 2.70
C TYR A 3 9.47 -7.56 3.95
N ASN A 4 9.09 -6.86 5.00
CA ASN A 4 9.84 -6.84 6.27
C ASN A 4 9.91 -8.22 6.94
N SER A 5 8.99 -9.14 6.63
CA SER A 5 8.97 -10.51 7.18
C SER A 5 9.78 -11.49 6.34
N LEU A 6 10.32 -11.06 5.19
CA LEU A 6 11.17 -11.92 4.37
C LEU A 6 12.56 -12.04 4.99
N ALA A 7 13.07 -13.27 5.02
CA ALA A 7 14.44 -13.52 5.42
C ALA A 7 15.40 -12.85 4.43
N LYS A 8 16.31 -12.05 4.94
CA LYS A 8 17.37 -11.43 4.14
C LYS A 8 18.55 -12.40 4.01
N ASP A 9 19.19 -12.39 2.85
CA ASP A 9 20.39 -13.18 2.62
C ASP A 9 21.51 -12.74 3.57
N ARG A 10 21.92 -13.67 4.45
CA ARG A 10 22.95 -13.41 5.47
C ARG A 10 24.34 -13.18 4.88
N ASP A 11 24.63 -13.78 3.74
CA ASP A 11 25.92 -13.62 3.10
C ASP A 11 26.03 -12.26 2.43
N MET A 12 24.96 -11.78 1.82
CA MET A 12 24.91 -10.43 1.29
C MET A 12 24.92 -9.35 2.39
N LEU A 13 24.47 -9.66 3.59
CA LEU A 13 24.52 -8.72 4.73
C LEU A 13 25.93 -8.60 5.35
N LYS A 14 26.87 -9.49 4.99
CA LYS A 14 28.25 -9.38 5.48
C LYS A 14 28.92 -8.17 4.83
N GLY A 15 29.13 -7.13 5.61
CA GLY A 15 29.82 -5.92 5.16
C GLY A 15 28.94 -4.79 4.65
N ILE A 16 27.61 -4.97 4.57
CA ILE A 16 26.67 -3.91 4.25
C ILE A 16 25.60 -3.75 5.32
N SER A 17 25.06 -2.55 5.46
CA SER A 17 23.94 -2.30 6.36
C SER A 17 22.63 -2.85 5.78
N THR A 18 21.66 -3.12 6.65
CA THR A 18 20.30 -3.48 6.21
C THR A 18 19.71 -2.43 5.27
N HIS A 19 20.08 -1.16 5.45
CA HIS A 19 19.62 -0.08 4.59
C HIS A 19 20.20 -0.20 3.16
N GLU A 20 21.45 -0.51 3.03
CA GLU A 20 22.12 -0.76 1.73
C GLU A 20 21.56 -1.99 1.05
N TYR A 21 21.37 -3.09 1.80
CA TYR A 21 20.72 -4.30 1.28
C TYR A 21 19.36 -4.01 0.66
N ASP A 22 18.47 -3.31 1.39
CA ASP A 22 17.15 -2.97 0.87
C ASP A 22 17.21 -2.01 -0.33
N TYR A 23 18.23 -1.15 -0.38
CA TYR A 23 18.46 -0.28 -1.51
C TYR A 23 18.86 -1.08 -2.76
N GLU A 24 19.73 -2.05 -2.65
CA GLU A 24 20.13 -2.94 -3.74
C GLU A 24 18.97 -3.82 -4.18
N ALA A 25 18.30 -4.50 -3.25
CA ALA A 25 17.17 -5.36 -3.54
C ALA A 25 16.05 -4.62 -4.29
N THR A 26 15.72 -3.38 -3.90
CA THR A 26 14.72 -2.58 -4.63
C THR A 26 15.20 -2.11 -5.99
N THR A 27 16.52 -1.95 -6.17
CA THR A 27 17.12 -1.67 -7.49
C THR A 27 16.96 -2.85 -8.42
N ASP A 28 17.30 -4.05 -7.95
CA ASP A 28 17.21 -5.29 -8.70
C ASP A 28 15.76 -5.61 -9.09
N MET A 29 14.81 -5.46 -8.15
CA MET A 29 13.38 -5.58 -8.47
C MET A 29 12.96 -4.62 -9.60
N ARG A 30 13.45 -3.39 -9.59
CA ARG A 30 13.14 -2.41 -10.63
C ARG A 30 13.76 -2.77 -11.98
N LEU A 31 14.99 -3.27 -12.00
CA LEU A 31 15.63 -3.77 -13.22
C LEU A 31 14.89 -4.98 -13.78
N PHE A 32 14.50 -5.91 -12.91
CA PHE A 32 13.69 -7.06 -13.27
C PHE A 32 12.35 -6.64 -13.89
N CYS A 33 11.63 -5.70 -13.28
CA CYS A 33 10.38 -5.16 -13.83
C CYS A 33 10.56 -4.61 -15.24
N LYS A 34 11.65 -3.88 -15.49
CA LYS A 34 11.96 -3.33 -16.82
C LYS A 34 12.31 -4.40 -17.84
N GLN A 35 13.13 -5.36 -17.45
CA GLN A 35 13.60 -6.43 -18.33
C GLN A 35 12.44 -7.34 -18.76
N TYR A 36 11.59 -7.73 -17.83
CA TYR A 36 10.51 -8.69 -18.07
C TYR A 36 9.13 -8.05 -18.32
N ARG A 37 9.05 -6.72 -18.28
CA ARG A 37 7.80 -5.94 -18.45
C ARG A 37 6.70 -6.38 -17.50
N VAL A 38 7.04 -6.64 -16.25
CA VAL A 38 6.13 -7.04 -15.18
C VAL A 38 5.99 -5.95 -14.13
N THR A 39 4.96 -6.05 -13.30
CA THR A 39 4.76 -5.21 -12.13
C THR A 39 4.99 -6.02 -10.87
N ILE A 40 5.82 -5.52 -9.95
CA ILE A 40 5.99 -6.07 -8.62
C ILE A 40 5.22 -5.19 -7.64
N TRP A 41 4.32 -5.81 -6.88
CA TRP A 41 3.65 -5.19 -5.74
C TRP A 41 4.39 -5.57 -4.46
N LEU A 42 5.01 -4.57 -3.83
CA LEU A 42 5.74 -4.76 -2.59
C LEU A 42 4.87 -4.28 -1.42
N CYS A 43 4.39 -5.22 -0.60
CA CYS A 43 3.65 -4.90 0.62
C CYS A 43 4.62 -4.71 1.79
N THR A 44 4.40 -3.68 2.60
CA THR A 44 5.22 -3.39 3.78
C THR A 44 4.34 -2.84 4.91
N HIS A 45 4.81 -2.93 6.15
CA HIS A 45 4.12 -2.35 7.30
C HIS A 45 4.54 -0.90 7.55
N ALA A 46 3.65 -0.14 8.18
CA ALA A 46 4.00 1.13 8.77
C ALA A 46 4.87 0.89 10.03
N ASN A 47 5.76 1.84 10.32
CA ASN A 47 6.56 1.81 11.54
C ASN A 47 5.70 2.09 12.78
N THR A 48 6.19 1.68 13.95
CA THR A 48 5.46 1.79 15.22
C THR A 48 5.12 3.24 15.58
N GLU A 49 5.96 4.20 15.20
CA GLU A 49 5.73 5.62 15.49
C GLU A 49 4.51 6.17 14.73
N ALA A 50 4.33 5.75 13.48
CA ALA A 50 3.17 6.14 12.69
C ALA A 50 1.85 5.65 13.30
N ILE A 51 1.85 4.44 13.85
CA ILE A 51 0.65 3.83 14.47
C ILE A 51 0.22 4.58 15.73
N ARG A 52 1.14 5.27 16.42
CA ARG A 52 0.83 6.08 17.61
C ARG A 52 0.18 7.42 17.31
N GLN A 53 0.26 7.90 16.07
CA GLN A 53 -0.39 9.16 15.69
C GLN A 53 -1.88 8.93 15.50
N VAL A 54 -2.70 9.72 16.20
CA VAL A 54 -4.16 9.60 16.14
C VAL A 54 -4.80 10.87 15.59
N TYR A 55 -5.99 10.72 15.02
CA TYR A 55 -6.84 11.86 14.64
C TYR A 55 -7.29 12.60 15.90
N ARG A 56 -7.24 13.94 15.86
CA ARG A 56 -7.60 14.78 17.00
C ARG A 56 -9.07 15.18 16.99
N ASP A 57 -9.72 15.10 15.85
CA ASP A 57 -11.10 15.52 15.62
C ASP A 57 -11.75 14.71 14.47
N GLY A 58 -13.03 14.98 14.21
CA GLY A 58 -13.81 14.36 13.13
C GLY A 58 -14.26 12.93 13.42
N LEU A 59 -14.75 12.26 12.38
CA LEU A 59 -15.32 10.90 12.45
C LEU A 59 -14.34 9.86 13.02
N TYR A 60 -13.05 10.04 12.77
CA TYR A 60 -12.00 9.11 13.18
C TYR A 60 -11.21 9.57 14.41
N GLN A 61 -11.76 10.48 15.22
CA GLN A 61 -11.10 10.96 16.44
C GLN A 61 -10.68 9.80 17.35
N GLY A 62 -9.42 9.83 17.79
CA GLY A 62 -8.83 8.78 18.65
C GLY A 62 -8.32 7.55 17.90
N TYR A 63 -8.62 7.40 16.61
CA TYR A 63 -8.12 6.30 15.78
C TYR A 63 -6.78 6.65 15.13
N PRO A 64 -5.93 5.65 14.84
CA PRO A 64 -4.65 5.87 14.18
C PRO A 64 -4.81 6.64 12.86
N LYS A 65 -3.92 7.59 12.63
CA LYS A 65 -3.88 8.31 11.35
C LYS A 65 -3.40 7.41 10.23
N THR A 66 -3.86 7.72 9.01
CA THR A 66 -3.33 7.09 7.81
C THR A 66 -1.82 7.33 7.71
N PRO A 67 -1.01 6.26 7.59
CA PRO A 67 0.43 6.41 7.48
C PRO A 67 0.87 7.25 6.28
N GLU A 68 1.93 8.02 6.46
CA GLU A 68 2.57 8.78 5.39
C GLU A 68 3.69 7.97 4.73
N SER A 69 4.22 8.49 3.63
CA SER A 69 5.33 7.84 2.92
C SER A 69 6.59 7.67 3.76
N SER A 70 6.83 8.58 4.71
CA SER A 70 7.92 8.50 5.70
C SER A 70 7.69 7.47 6.79
N SER A 71 6.46 6.97 6.90
CA SER A 71 6.02 6.07 7.97
C SER A 71 6.21 4.58 7.64
N ILE A 72 6.86 4.27 6.52
CA ILE A 72 7.17 2.89 6.14
C ILE A 72 8.36 2.40 6.96
N GLU A 73 8.29 1.19 7.46
CA GLU A 73 9.45 0.51 8.02
C GLU A 73 10.53 0.36 6.95
N GLY A 74 11.74 0.85 7.24
CA GLY A 74 12.81 0.95 6.27
C GLY A 74 12.91 2.30 5.55
N GLY A 75 11.93 3.19 5.75
CA GLY A 75 12.01 4.60 5.37
C GLY A 75 11.74 4.92 3.91
N GLY A 76 12.06 6.17 3.53
CA GLY A 76 11.74 6.73 2.23
C GLY A 76 12.38 6.06 1.01
N LYS A 77 13.36 5.15 1.19
CA LYS A 77 14.02 4.44 0.09
C LYS A 77 13.05 3.67 -0.82
N PHE A 78 12.05 3.03 -0.23
CA PHE A 78 11.02 2.31 -0.99
C PHE A 78 10.18 3.29 -1.81
N VAL A 79 9.72 4.38 -1.17
CA VAL A 79 8.90 5.40 -1.83
C VAL A 79 9.67 6.12 -2.92
N ASN A 80 10.95 6.42 -2.70
CA ASN A 80 11.78 7.09 -3.69
C ASN A 80 11.98 6.25 -4.95
N ARG A 81 12.00 4.93 -4.82
CA ARG A 81 12.25 4.00 -5.91
C ARG A 81 11.02 3.44 -6.60
N CYS A 82 9.86 3.46 -5.97
CA CYS A 82 8.63 2.99 -6.60
C CYS A 82 8.06 4.02 -7.57
N ASP A 83 7.35 3.53 -8.58
CA ASP A 83 6.61 4.37 -9.52
C ASP A 83 5.22 4.72 -9.01
N PHE A 84 4.69 3.91 -8.08
CA PHE A 84 3.39 4.06 -7.47
C PHE A 84 3.47 3.70 -5.98
N PHE A 85 2.82 4.49 -5.13
CA PHE A 85 2.73 4.21 -3.71
C PHE A 85 1.29 4.44 -3.22
N ALA A 86 0.74 3.44 -2.56
CA ALA A 86 -0.57 3.51 -1.97
C ALA A 86 -0.57 2.98 -0.54
N VAL A 87 -1.46 3.53 0.27
CA VAL A 87 -1.70 3.09 1.65
C VAL A 87 -3.11 2.56 1.75
N CYS A 88 -3.24 1.31 2.19
CA CYS A 88 -4.52 0.73 2.56
C CYS A 88 -4.69 0.86 4.08
N HIS A 89 -5.68 1.64 4.52
CA HIS A 89 -5.93 1.91 5.93
C HIS A 89 -7.33 1.45 6.33
N ARG A 90 -7.47 0.90 7.55
CA ARG A 90 -8.72 0.36 8.04
C ARG A 90 -8.90 0.65 9.52
N PHE A 91 -10.10 1.09 9.89
CA PHE A 91 -10.50 1.38 11.28
C PHE A 91 -11.28 0.19 11.87
N ILE A 92 -10.60 -0.93 12.10
CA ILE A 92 -11.23 -2.21 12.50
C ILE A 92 -12.05 -2.15 13.80
N GLN A 93 -11.74 -1.21 14.69
CA GLN A 93 -12.45 -1.03 15.96
C GLN A 93 -13.51 0.07 15.90
N HIS A 94 -13.71 0.71 14.73
CA HIS A 94 -14.71 1.76 14.60
C HIS A 94 -16.12 1.16 14.53
N PRO A 95 -17.11 1.69 15.29
CA PRO A 95 -18.43 1.06 15.40
C PRO A 95 -19.20 0.96 14.08
N THR A 96 -19.00 1.88 13.14
CA THR A 96 -19.71 1.93 11.85
C THR A 96 -18.78 1.71 10.64
N GLU A 97 -17.50 2.06 10.74
CA GLU A 97 -16.56 2.05 9.62
C GLU A 97 -15.69 0.78 9.53
N PHE A 98 -15.91 -0.20 10.42
CA PHE A 98 -15.07 -1.41 10.50
C PHE A 98 -15.04 -2.26 9.22
N MET A 99 -16.08 -2.16 8.38
CA MET A 99 -16.17 -2.85 7.09
C MET A 99 -15.53 -2.05 5.95
N ASN A 100 -15.18 -0.79 6.18
CA ASN A 100 -14.60 0.09 5.18
C ASN A 100 -13.07 0.07 5.26
N SER A 101 -12.44 0.09 4.09
CA SER A 101 -11.00 0.30 3.94
C SER A 101 -10.79 1.53 3.06
N GLN A 102 -9.89 2.39 3.47
CA GLN A 102 -9.48 3.56 2.72
C GLN A 102 -8.24 3.24 1.90
N LEU A 103 -8.30 3.47 0.60
CA LEU A 103 -7.13 3.37 -0.27
C LEU A 103 -6.67 4.78 -0.64
N HIS A 104 -5.52 5.18 -0.10
CA HIS A 104 -4.88 6.46 -0.35
C HIS A 104 -3.76 6.27 -1.37
N ILE A 105 -3.91 6.85 -2.55
CA ILE A 105 -2.85 6.91 -3.56
C ILE A 105 -1.98 8.12 -3.26
N LYS A 106 -0.79 7.89 -2.72
CA LYS A 106 0.09 8.97 -2.21
C LYS A 106 1.25 9.31 -3.15
N LYS A 107 1.55 8.45 -4.13
CA LYS A 107 2.53 8.75 -5.18
C LYS A 107 2.12 8.12 -6.49
N VAL A 108 2.19 8.92 -7.54
CA VAL A 108 2.13 8.49 -8.94
C VAL A 108 3.26 9.21 -9.67
N LYS A 109 4.19 8.46 -10.23
CA LYS A 109 5.37 9.02 -10.91
C LYS A 109 5.03 9.68 -12.24
N SER A 110 4.07 9.13 -12.97
CA SER A 110 3.63 9.65 -14.26
C SER A 110 2.10 9.67 -14.33
N ILE A 111 1.55 10.85 -14.53
CA ILE A 111 0.10 11.05 -14.66
C ILE A 111 -0.45 10.28 -15.87
N SER A 112 0.32 10.21 -16.96
CA SER A 112 -0.10 9.52 -18.18
C SER A 112 -0.24 8.00 -18.02
N SER A 113 0.52 7.40 -17.11
CA SER A 113 0.52 5.94 -16.89
C SER A 113 -0.22 5.50 -15.63
N GLY A 114 -0.37 6.36 -14.64
CA GLY A 114 -0.88 5.99 -13.32
C GLY A 114 -1.99 6.87 -12.77
N GLY A 115 -2.42 7.92 -13.48
CA GLY A 115 -3.45 8.83 -13.00
C GLY A 115 -2.93 9.83 -11.96
N ARG A 116 -3.77 10.18 -10.99
CA ARG A 116 -3.47 11.17 -9.94
C ARG A 116 -3.47 10.55 -8.56
N CYS A 117 -2.77 11.21 -7.63
CA CYS A 117 -2.93 10.91 -6.22
C CYS A 117 -4.35 11.22 -5.75
N THR A 118 -4.83 10.50 -4.75
CA THR A 118 -6.10 10.86 -4.07
C THR A 118 -5.91 12.13 -3.25
N PRO A 119 -6.95 12.97 -3.08
CA PRO A 119 -6.93 14.03 -2.08
C PRO A 119 -6.69 13.44 -0.67
N LEU A 120 -6.18 14.27 0.25
CA LEU A 120 -5.87 13.83 1.61
C LEU A 120 -7.11 13.38 2.39
N ASP A 121 -8.21 14.07 2.17
CA ASP A 121 -9.50 13.92 2.85
C ASP A 121 -10.55 13.14 2.02
N ASP A 122 -10.19 12.70 0.82
CA ASP A 122 -11.09 11.97 -0.09
C ASP A 122 -10.40 10.72 -0.66
N PRO A 123 -10.14 9.69 0.17
CA PRO A 123 -9.58 8.42 -0.29
C PRO A 123 -10.61 7.60 -1.08
N ILE A 124 -10.13 6.63 -1.83
CA ILE A 124 -11.00 5.63 -2.46
C ILE A 124 -11.55 4.71 -1.36
N MET A 125 -12.87 4.72 -1.19
CA MET A 125 -13.54 3.89 -0.20
C MET A 125 -13.83 2.49 -0.75
N LEU A 126 -13.27 1.49 -0.11
CA LEU A 126 -13.46 0.08 -0.40
C LEU A 126 -14.31 -0.52 0.72
N LYS A 127 -15.50 -1.03 0.41
CA LYS A 127 -16.37 -1.70 1.38
C LYS A 127 -16.25 -3.20 1.23
N ALA A 128 -15.93 -3.89 2.31
CA ALA A 128 -15.89 -5.35 2.30
C ALA A 128 -17.27 -5.93 2.02
N ILE A 129 -17.34 -6.92 1.14
CA ILE A 129 -18.58 -7.59 0.77
C ILE A 129 -18.83 -8.71 1.79
N THR A 130 -20.00 -8.66 2.46
CA THR A 130 -20.43 -9.68 3.42
C THR A 130 -20.59 -11.02 2.70
N ASN A 131 -20.07 -12.10 3.29
CA ASN A 131 -20.10 -13.48 2.78
C ASN A 131 -19.34 -13.72 1.47
N ASN A 132 -18.56 -12.77 1.01
CA ASN A 132 -17.75 -12.93 -0.20
C ASN A 132 -16.32 -12.45 0.00
N VAL A 133 -15.45 -13.01 -0.78
CA VAL A 133 -14.08 -12.52 -0.92
C VAL A 133 -14.10 -11.35 -1.89
N GLY A 134 -13.85 -10.14 -1.41
CA GLY A 134 -13.73 -8.96 -2.26
C GLY A 134 -14.24 -7.67 -1.64
N TYR A 135 -14.21 -6.64 -2.46
CA TYR A 135 -14.63 -5.29 -2.10
C TYR A 135 -15.58 -4.72 -3.14
N SER A 136 -16.38 -3.77 -2.73
CA SER A 136 -17.16 -2.90 -3.61
C SER A 136 -16.63 -1.46 -3.55
N ILE A 137 -16.74 -0.76 -4.68
CA ILE A 137 -16.52 0.69 -4.80
C ILE A 137 -17.85 1.27 -5.28
N ASN A 138 -18.34 2.31 -4.60
CA ASN A 138 -19.63 2.95 -4.94
C ASN A 138 -20.79 1.94 -5.07
N ASN A 139 -20.83 0.93 -4.19
CA ASN A 139 -21.77 -0.18 -4.19
C ASN A 139 -21.66 -1.14 -5.40
N GLU A 140 -20.70 -0.96 -6.27
CA GLU A 140 -20.42 -1.90 -7.36
C GLU A 140 -19.36 -2.93 -6.93
N SER A 141 -19.69 -4.21 -7.05
CA SER A 141 -18.75 -5.30 -6.77
C SER A 141 -17.65 -5.36 -7.84
N LEU A 142 -16.39 -5.23 -7.41
CA LEU A 142 -15.25 -5.36 -8.31
C LEU A 142 -15.16 -6.74 -8.97
N VAL A 143 -15.56 -7.79 -8.27
CA VAL A 143 -15.58 -9.17 -8.78
C VAL A 143 -16.62 -9.33 -9.91
N LYS A 144 -17.81 -8.73 -9.77
CA LYS A 144 -18.82 -8.76 -10.82
C LYS A 144 -18.37 -8.00 -12.07
N LYS A 145 -17.70 -6.85 -11.87
CA LYS A 145 -17.19 -6.03 -12.97
C LYS A 145 -16.10 -6.77 -13.78
N LEU A 146 -15.21 -7.47 -13.12
CA LEU A 146 -14.18 -8.29 -13.77
C LEU A 146 -14.79 -9.46 -14.58
N LYS A 147 -15.81 -10.14 -14.03
CA LYS A 147 -16.53 -11.21 -14.75
C LYS A 147 -17.27 -10.69 -15.98
N ALA A 148 -17.82 -9.47 -15.93
CA ALA A 148 -18.53 -8.85 -17.05
C ALA A 148 -17.60 -8.44 -18.21
N ILE A 149 -16.31 -8.22 -17.94
CA ILE A 149 -15.30 -7.87 -18.97
C ILE A 149 -14.78 -9.11 -19.71
N ASN A 150 -15.23 -10.32 -19.34
CA ASN A 150 -14.79 -11.58 -19.98
C ASN A 150 -13.25 -11.67 -20.10
N ALA A 151 -12.54 -11.23 -19.06
CA ALA A 151 -11.11 -11.41 -19.01
C ALA A 151 -10.82 -12.92 -18.86
N PRO A 152 -10.15 -13.56 -19.81
CA PRO A 152 -9.71 -14.93 -19.62
C PRO A 152 -8.66 -14.92 -18.50
N PHE A 153 -8.89 -15.67 -17.46
CA PHE A 153 -7.90 -16.05 -16.45
C PHE A 153 -7.25 -17.36 -16.87
#